data_4ee0aea8e5416caf2ac36a4b96cfe150
#
_entry.id   4ee0aea8e5416caf2ac36a4b96cfe150
#
_cell.length_a   1.000
_cell.length_b   1.000
_cell.length_c   1.000
_cell.angle_alpha   90.00
_cell.angle_beta   90.00
_cell.angle_gamma   90.00
#
_symmetry.space_group_name_H-M   'P 1'
#
loop_
_entity.id
_entity.type
_entity.pdbx_description
1 polymer ?
#
loop_
_entity_poly.entity_id
_entity_poly.type
_entity_poly.pdbx_seq_one_letter_code
_entity_poly.pdbx_strand_id
1 'polypeptide(L)'
;MKQFKSILLGISLFLLHSCNLLDVDTVSSITGDGYWNTKGDVESYMIGIYTKLRDTSNSTLHFEDRGDAFTTGLEGGPSNLWAQNLTSQNGYSWSSYYSVIQHCNMLLKYTPGIDFGVEADKNRLLADGYCIRGYMYFCIARIWGD
;
A
#
# COMPACT_ATOMS: atom_id res chain seq x y z
N MET A 1 26.72 52.42 10.53
CA MET A 1 26.68 51.30 9.60
C MET A 1 27.20 49.99 10.21
N LYS A 2 28.22 49.95 11.05
CA LYS A 2 28.69 48.70 11.71
C LYS A 2 27.66 48.09 12.67
N GLN A 3 26.96 48.91 13.47
CA GLN A 3 25.93 48.50 14.44
C GLN A 3 24.74 47.81 13.73
N PHE A 4 24.31 48.37 12.60
CA PHE A 4 23.19 47.84 11.83
C PHE A 4 23.48 46.42 11.24
N LYS A 5 24.71 46.19 10.81
CA LYS A 5 25.13 44.86 10.30
C LYS A 5 25.19 43.82 11.41
N SER A 6 25.59 44.20 12.64
CA SER A 6 25.59 43.28 13.78
C SER A 6 24.19 42.88 14.22
N ILE A 7 23.22 43.83 14.18
CA ILE A 7 21.81 43.56 14.50
C ILE A 7 21.20 42.64 13.44
N LEU A 8 21.48 42.86 12.15
CA LEU A 8 20.99 42.01 11.06
C LEU A 8 21.55 40.57 11.14
N LEU A 9 22.83 40.44 11.52
CA LEU A 9 23.48 39.13 11.71
C LEU A 9 22.86 38.37 12.90
N GLY A 10 22.54 39.06 14.00
CA GLY A 10 21.89 38.46 15.16
C GLY A 10 20.47 37.98 14.87
N ILE A 11 19.68 38.73 14.10
CA ILE A 11 18.34 38.32 13.67
C ILE A 11 18.42 37.12 12.73
N SER A 12 19.38 37.07 11.82
CA SER A 12 19.59 35.94 10.90
C SER A 12 19.95 34.64 11.65
N LEU A 13 20.76 34.71 12.72
CA LEU A 13 21.08 33.53 13.52
C LEU A 13 19.87 32.99 14.30
N PHE A 14 18.96 33.85 14.74
CA PHE A 14 17.74 33.45 15.47
C PHE A 14 16.72 32.73 14.57
N LEU A 15 16.71 33.03 13.26
CA LEU A 15 15.81 32.39 12.30
C LEU A 15 16.22 30.95 11.92
N LEU A 16 17.46 30.57 12.18
CA LEU A 16 17.96 29.21 11.87
C LEU A 16 17.58 28.14 12.90
N HIS A 17 17.06 28.52 14.07
CA HIS A 17 16.66 27.58 15.12
C HIS A 17 15.16 27.26 15.11
N SER A 18 14.39 27.73 14.12
CA SER A 18 12.94 27.59 14.07
C SER A 18 12.45 26.18 13.62
N CYS A 19 13.32 25.31 13.11
CA CYS A 19 12.88 24.03 12.55
C CYS A 19 12.46 22.99 13.59
N ASN A 20 12.90 23.10 14.85
CA ASN A 20 12.53 22.12 15.89
C ASN A 20 11.24 22.46 16.65
N LEU A 21 10.68 23.68 16.48
CA LEU A 21 9.44 24.06 17.16
C LEU A 21 8.17 23.55 16.47
N LEU A 22 8.30 22.96 15.27
CA LEU A 22 7.18 22.45 14.47
C LEU A 22 7.10 20.91 14.49
N ASP A 23 7.97 20.26 15.25
CA ASP A 23 7.89 18.81 15.46
C ASP A 23 6.80 18.55 16.53
N VAL A 24 5.56 18.62 16.10
CA VAL A 24 4.40 18.29 16.92
C VAL A 24 4.18 16.81 16.77
N ASP A 25 4.40 16.04 17.84
CA ASP A 25 3.96 14.66 17.93
C ASP A 25 2.48 14.59 17.55
N THR A 26 2.18 13.93 16.45
CA THR A 26 0.79 13.77 15.99
C THR A 26 0.06 12.82 16.93
N VAL A 27 -0.63 13.36 17.92
CA VAL A 27 -1.41 12.61 18.91
C VAL A 27 -2.63 11.91 18.29
N SER A 28 -3.00 12.23 17.06
CA SER A 28 -4.22 11.72 16.41
C SER A 28 -3.99 10.97 15.09
N SER A 29 -2.78 10.85 14.59
CA SER A 29 -2.46 10.02 13.43
C SER A 29 -1.38 9.00 13.80
N ILE A 30 -1.68 7.73 13.56
CA ILE A 30 -0.67 6.66 13.64
C ILE A 30 0.33 6.93 12.51
N THR A 31 1.50 7.47 12.84
CA THR A 31 2.60 7.61 11.88
C THR A 31 3.14 6.23 11.53
N GLY A 32 3.65 6.06 10.31
CA GLY A 32 4.16 4.77 9.85
C GLY A 32 5.16 4.13 10.83
N ASP A 33 5.98 4.92 11.51
CA ASP A 33 6.99 4.45 12.46
C ASP A 33 6.40 4.16 13.86
N GLY A 34 5.27 4.77 14.23
CA GLY A 34 4.59 4.56 15.51
C GLY A 34 3.60 3.40 15.55
N TYR A 35 3.27 2.79 14.41
CA TYR A 35 2.29 1.72 14.33
C TYR A 35 2.86 0.34 14.74
N TRP A 36 4.12 0.06 14.40
CA TRP A 36 4.73 -1.27 14.45
C TRP A 36 5.40 -1.56 15.79
N ASN A 37 4.63 -1.84 16.84
CA ASN A 37 5.17 -2.02 18.18
C ASN A 37 4.99 -3.44 18.72
N THR A 38 3.90 -4.12 18.38
CA THR A 38 3.51 -5.39 18.96
C THR A 38 3.12 -6.43 17.90
N LYS A 39 3.12 -7.71 18.32
CA LYS A 39 2.54 -8.81 17.53
C LYS A 39 1.10 -8.47 17.07
N GLY A 40 0.28 -7.92 17.97
CA GLY A 40 -1.11 -7.57 17.69
C GLY A 40 -1.26 -6.53 16.57
N ASP A 41 -0.32 -5.58 16.47
CA ASP A 41 -0.30 -4.59 15.39
C ASP A 41 -0.05 -5.26 14.04
N VAL A 42 0.91 -6.21 13.99
CA VAL A 42 1.22 -6.96 12.77
C VAL A 42 0.04 -7.85 12.35
N GLU A 43 -0.59 -8.55 13.30
CA GLU A 43 -1.76 -9.38 13.04
C GLU A 43 -2.94 -8.53 12.50
N SER A 44 -3.18 -7.38 13.11
CA SER A 44 -4.21 -6.43 12.67
C SER A 44 -3.93 -5.89 11.27
N TYR A 45 -2.66 -5.59 10.98
CA TYR A 45 -2.24 -5.13 9.66
C TYR A 45 -2.41 -6.21 8.60
N MET A 46 -2.11 -7.48 8.93
CA MET A 46 -2.34 -8.62 8.02
C MET A 46 -3.81 -8.80 7.70
N ILE A 47 -4.73 -8.60 8.67
CA ILE A 47 -6.18 -8.60 8.40
C ILE A 47 -6.54 -7.52 7.38
N GLY A 48 -5.94 -6.35 7.50
CA GLY A 48 -6.08 -5.27 6.51
C GLY A 48 -5.60 -5.67 5.10
N ILE A 49 -4.48 -6.40 5.01
CA ILE A 49 -3.98 -6.95 3.73
C ILE A 49 -4.99 -7.94 3.14
N TYR A 50 -5.52 -8.87 3.94
CA TYR A 50 -6.54 -9.83 3.49
C TYR A 50 -7.82 -9.13 3.01
N THR A 51 -8.23 -8.06 3.67
CA THR A 51 -9.38 -7.25 3.23
C THR A 51 -9.12 -6.65 1.85
N LYS A 52 -7.96 -6.02 1.66
CA LYS A 52 -7.57 -5.46 0.35
C LYS A 52 -7.42 -6.54 -0.73
N LEU A 53 -6.86 -7.69 -0.38
CA LEU A 53 -6.77 -8.85 -1.27
C LEU A 53 -8.16 -9.30 -1.72
N ARG A 54 -9.10 -9.47 -0.79
CA ARG A 54 -10.49 -9.82 -1.09
C ARG A 54 -11.13 -8.80 -2.03
N ASP A 55 -11.00 -7.52 -1.73
CA ASP A 55 -11.62 -6.44 -2.51
C ASP A 55 -11.02 -6.37 -3.92
N THR A 56 -9.70 -6.57 -4.03
CA THR A 56 -9.01 -6.66 -5.33
C THR A 56 -9.43 -7.92 -6.08
N SER A 57 -9.59 -9.06 -5.40
CA SER A 57 -9.96 -10.33 -6.00
C SER A 57 -11.45 -10.40 -6.36
N ASN A 58 -12.33 -9.68 -5.67
CA ASN A 58 -13.74 -9.59 -6.04
C ASN A 58 -13.96 -8.81 -7.36
N SER A 59 -12.98 -8.05 -7.81
CA SER A 59 -12.96 -7.50 -9.17
C SER A 59 -12.47 -8.51 -10.21
N THR A 60 -12.47 -9.81 -9.89
CA THR A 60 -11.96 -10.93 -10.70
C THR A 60 -12.82 -11.30 -11.90
N LEU A 61 -13.91 -10.60 -12.12
CA LEU A 61 -14.51 -10.57 -13.47
C LEU A 61 -13.45 -10.37 -14.57
N HIS A 62 -12.33 -9.73 -14.22
CA HIS A 62 -11.19 -9.55 -15.13
C HIS A 62 -10.51 -10.85 -15.59
N PHE A 63 -10.62 -11.94 -14.85
CA PHE A 63 -10.04 -13.21 -15.23
C PHE A 63 -11.02 -14.03 -16.06
N GLU A 64 -12.29 -13.99 -15.70
CA GLU A 64 -13.35 -14.80 -16.27
C GLU A 64 -14.03 -14.13 -17.48
N ASP A 65 -14.07 -12.78 -17.50
CA ASP A 65 -14.60 -12.01 -18.64
C ASP A 65 -13.84 -12.25 -19.96
N ARG A 66 -12.63 -12.78 -19.89
CA ARG A 66 -11.84 -13.17 -21.08
C ARG A 66 -12.14 -14.57 -21.58
N GLY A 67 -12.86 -15.35 -20.78
CA GLY A 67 -13.25 -16.72 -21.11
C GLY A 67 -14.68 -16.81 -21.62
N ASP A 68 -15.06 -17.98 -22.07
CA ASP A 68 -16.43 -18.25 -22.56
C ASP A 68 -17.40 -18.61 -21.42
N ALA A 69 -16.93 -18.59 -20.16
CA ALA A 69 -17.70 -19.04 -19.01
C ALA A 69 -18.78 -18.04 -18.56
N PHE A 70 -18.59 -16.75 -18.86
CA PHE A 70 -19.50 -15.69 -18.45
C PHE A 70 -19.97 -14.87 -19.66
N THR A 71 -21.22 -14.45 -19.61
CA THR A 71 -21.79 -13.47 -20.52
C THR A 71 -22.40 -12.34 -19.70
N THR A 72 -22.49 -11.16 -20.28
CA THR A 72 -23.16 -10.02 -19.65
C THR A 72 -24.67 -10.27 -19.58
N GLY A 73 -25.29 -9.91 -18.45
CA GLY A 73 -26.73 -9.96 -18.30
C GLY A 73 -27.44 -9.02 -19.30
N LEU A 74 -28.73 -9.26 -19.52
CA LEU A 74 -29.57 -8.56 -20.51
C LEU A 74 -29.65 -7.03 -20.33
N GLU A 75 -29.36 -6.51 -19.12
CA GLU A 75 -29.47 -5.08 -18.81
C GLU A 75 -28.16 -4.30 -18.86
N GLY A 76 -27.01 -4.98 -18.92
CA GLY A 76 -25.70 -4.37 -19.07
C GLY A 76 -25.10 -4.71 -20.41
N GLY A 77 -24.64 -3.73 -21.17
CA GLY A 77 -23.87 -3.99 -22.39
C GLY A 77 -22.63 -4.85 -22.09
N PRO A 78 -22.04 -5.51 -23.10
CA PRO A 78 -20.86 -6.34 -22.90
C PRO A 78 -19.71 -5.51 -22.30
N SER A 79 -18.97 -6.08 -21.33
CA SER A 79 -17.76 -5.44 -20.83
C SER A 79 -16.75 -5.26 -21.97
N ASN A 80 -15.90 -4.25 -21.85
CA ASN A 80 -14.85 -4.02 -22.85
C ASN A 80 -13.89 -5.21 -22.95
N LEU A 81 -13.69 -5.94 -21.87
CA LEU A 81 -12.90 -7.18 -21.84
C LEU A 81 -13.53 -8.29 -22.66
N TRP A 82 -14.83 -8.55 -22.42
CA TRP A 82 -15.59 -9.58 -23.14
C TRP A 82 -15.70 -9.25 -24.63
N ALA A 83 -15.97 -7.98 -24.95
CA ALA A 83 -16.07 -7.49 -26.31
C ALA A 83 -14.70 -7.38 -27.03
N GLN A 84 -13.58 -7.64 -26.33
CA GLN A 84 -12.21 -7.55 -26.82
C GLN A 84 -11.86 -6.18 -27.46
N ASN A 85 -12.45 -5.10 -26.94
CA ASN A 85 -12.27 -3.73 -27.45
C ASN A 85 -11.51 -2.82 -26.47
N LEU A 86 -10.62 -3.38 -25.65
CA LEU A 86 -9.80 -2.61 -24.73
C LEU A 86 -8.86 -1.67 -25.49
N THR A 87 -8.80 -0.45 -24.98
CA THR A 87 -7.90 0.61 -25.44
C THR A 87 -7.16 1.19 -24.25
N SER A 88 -6.17 2.05 -24.49
CA SER A 88 -5.49 2.79 -23.43
C SER A 88 -6.41 3.72 -22.60
N GLN A 89 -7.58 4.07 -23.15
CA GLN A 89 -8.55 4.95 -22.49
C GLN A 89 -9.58 4.19 -21.66
N ASN A 90 -9.85 2.93 -21.96
CA ASN A 90 -10.86 2.10 -21.27
C ASN A 90 -10.26 0.85 -20.62
N GLY A 91 -8.94 0.78 -20.55
CA GLY A 91 -8.23 -0.32 -19.88
C GLY A 91 -8.42 -0.28 -18.37
N TYR A 92 -8.32 -1.45 -17.75
CA TYR A 92 -8.42 -1.58 -16.31
C TYR A 92 -7.15 -1.09 -15.60
N SER A 93 -7.33 -0.50 -14.42
CA SER A 93 -6.22 -0.01 -13.60
C SER A 93 -5.59 -1.15 -12.78
N TRP A 94 -4.27 -1.19 -12.77
CA TRP A 94 -3.48 -2.08 -11.89
C TRP A 94 -3.31 -1.54 -10.45
N SER A 95 -3.84 -0.34 -10.15
CA SER A 95 -3.57 0.37 -8.88
C SER A 95 -3.97 -0.42 -7.63
N SER A 96 -5.08 -1.17 -7.68
CA SER A 96 -5.51 -2.01 -6.56
C SER A 96 -4.51 -3.14 -6.25
N TYR A 97 -3.93 -3.77 -7.27
CA TYR A 97 -2.91 -4.81 -7.11
C TYR A 97 -1.63 -4.25 -6.49
N TYR A 98 -1.15 -3.11 -6.98
CA TYR A 98 0.03 -2.45 -6.41
C TYR A 98 -0.24 -1.92 -5.00
N SER A 99 -1.47 -1.53 -4.66
CA SER A 99 -1.84 -1.20 -3.29
C SER A 99 -1.66 -2.39 -2.35
N VAL A 100 -2.09 -3.60 -2.73
CA VAL A 100 -1.86 -4.82 -1.94
C VAL A 100 -0.37 -5.10 -1.81
N ILE A 101 0.40 -5.02 -2.91
CA ILE A 101 1.86 -5.22 -2.91
C ILE A 101 2.55 -4.24 -1.96
N GLN A 102 2.16 -2.97 -1.96
CA GLN A 102 2.69 -1.96 -1.06
C GLN A 102 2.47 -2.33 0.41
N HIS A 103 1.26 -2.75 0.76
CA HIS A 103 0.95 -3.19 2.12
C HIS A 103 1.74 -4.45 2.52
N CYS A 104 1.91 -5.41 1.62
CA CYS A 104 2.80 -6.55 1.86
C CYS A 104 4.25 -6.10 2.09
N ASN A 105 4.76 -5.15 1.30
CA ASN A 105 6.11 -4.63 1.48
C ASN A 105 6.29 -3.93 2.84
N MET A 106 5.28 -3.19 3.31
CA MET A 106 5.30 -2.57 4.65
C MET A 106 5.36 -3.65 5.75
N LEU A 107 4.49 -4.65 5.69
CA LEU A 107 4.51 -5.77 6.63
C LEU A 107 5.87 -6.46 6.65
N LEU A 108 6.42 -6.82 5.50
CA LEU A 108 7.71 -7.49 5.37
C LEU A 108 8.90 -6.65 5.86
N LYS A 109 8.79 -5.33 5.77
CA LYS A 109 9.82 -4.38 6.22
C LYS A 109 9.86 -4.28 7.74
N TYR A 110 8.70 -4.17 8.40
CA TYR A 110 8.64 -3.83 9.82
C TYR A 110 8.52 -5.05 10.75
N THR A 111 7.87 -6.13 10.32
CA THR A 111 7.66 -7.33 11.14
C THR A 111 8.95 -7.96 11.70
N PRO A 112 10.08 -8.02 10.97
CA PRO A 112 11.30 -8.64 11.50
C PRO A 112 11.81 -8.00 12.80
N GLY A 113 11.60 -6.70 13.00
CA GLY A 113 12.04 -5.97 14.18
C GLY A 113 11.15 -6.14 15.42
N ILE A 114 10.01 -6.82 15.30
CA ILE A 114 9.02 -6.95 16.38
C ILE A 114 9.21 -8.27 17.12
N ASP A 115 9.16 -8.23 18.45
CA ASP A 115 9.16 -9.42 19.26
C ASP A 115 7.78 -10.09 19.27
N PHE A 116 7.73 -11.35 18.88
CA PHE A 116 6.51 -12.17 18.85
C PHE A 116 6.45 -13.17 20.03
N GLY A 117 7.53 -13.30 20.79
CA GLY A 117 7.67 -14.36 21.78
C GLY A 117 7.75 -15.78 21.15
N VAL A 118 7.04 -16.02 20.06
CA VAL A 118 7.05 -17.28 19.30
C VAL A 118 7.45 -16.99 17.85
N GLU A 119 8.66 -17.43 17.48
CA GLU A 119 9.23 -17.15 16.14
C GLU A 119 8.41 -17.80 15.01
N ALA A 120 7.77 -18.95 15.27
CA ALA A 120 6.92 -19.61 14.30
C ALA A 120 5.71 -18.75 13.87
N ASP A 121 5.13 -17.98 14.79
CA ASP A 121 4.01 -17.07 14.48
C ASP A 121 4.47 -15.92 13.59
N LYS A 122 5.65 -15.35 13.86
CA LYS A 122 6.26 -14.31 13.03
C LYS A 122 6.50 -14.83 11.61
N ASN A 123 7.14 -15.99 11.51
CA ASN A 123 7.47 -16.60 10.23
C ASN A 123 6.22 -16.92 9.40
N ARG A 124 5.12 -17.33 10.04
CA ARG A 124 3.83 -17.53 9.37
C ARG A 124 3.32 -16.24 8.72
N LEU A 125 3.30 -15.13 9.46
CA LEU A 125 2.82 -13.84 8.91
C LEU A 125 3.74 -13.31 7.81
N LEU A 126 5.05 -13.50 7.94
CA LEU A 126 5.98 -13.17 6.86
C LEU A 126 5.74 -14.02 5.61
N ALA A 127 5.51 -15.33 5.77
CA ALA A 127 5.19 -16.24 4.67
C ALA A 127 3.89 -15.84 3.96
N ASP A 128 2.85 -15.48 4.72
CA ASP A 128 1.59 -14.97 4.17
C ASP A 128 1.82 -13.69 3.35
N GLY A 129 2.62 -12.76 3.87
CA GLY A 129 2.99 -11.52 3.16
C GLY A 129 3.73 -11.78 1.85
N TYR A 130 4.69 -12.72 1.85
CA TYR A 130 5.41 -13.12 0.63
C TYR A 130 4.49 -13.81 -0.38
N CYS A 131 3.62 -14.69 0.09
CA CYS A 131 2.67 -15.43 -0.75
C CYS A 131 1.68 -14.47 -1.44
N ILE A 132 1.05 -13.58 -0.69
CA ILE A 132 0.09 -12.61 -1.24
C ILE A 132 0.80 -11.68 -2.23
N ARG A 133 1.99 -11.19 -1.89
CA ARG A 133 2.76 -10.33 -2.80
C ARG A 133 3.10 -11.03 -4.10
N GLY A 134 3.55 -12.28 -4.03
CA GLY A 134 3.84 -13.12 -5.21
C GLY A 134 2.59 -13.35 -6.06
N TYR A 135 1.45 -13.63 -5.42
CA TYR A 135 0.17 -13.80 -6.11
C TYR A 135 -0.27 -12.53 -6.83
N MET A 136 -0.10 -11.35 -6.22
CA MET A 136 -0.43 -10.08 -6.87
C MET A 136 0.43 -9.81 -8.10
N TYR A 137 1.74 -10.07 -8.04
CA TYR A 137 2.61 -9.97 -9.21
C TYR A 137 2.23 -10.96 -10.32
N PHE A 138 1.90 -12.19 -9.94
CA PHE A 138 1.40 -13.18 -10.89
C PHE A 138 0.12 -12.71 -11.60
N CYS A 139 -0.81 -12.12 -10.85
CA CYS A 139 -2.04 -11.56 -11.41
C CYS A 139 -1.74 -10.41 -12.40
N ILE A 140 -0.84 -9.50 -12.03
CA ILE A 140 -0.43 -8.39 -12.90
C ILE A 140 0.17 -8.92 -14.20
N ALA A 141 1.11 -9.86 -14.11
CA ALA A 141 1.74 -10.44 -15.29
C ALA A 141 0.73 -11.17 -16.21
N ARG A 142 -0.26 -11.87 -15.63
CA ARG A 142 -1.32 -12.52 -16.41
C ARG A 142 -2.23 -11.56 -17.16
N ILE A 143 -2.53 -10.40 -16.55
CA ILE A 143 -3.55 -9.48 -17.09
C ILE A 143 -2.92 -8.48 -18.05
N TRP A 144 -1.77 -7.92 -17.71
CA TRP A 144 -1.15 -6.82 -18.47
C TRP A 144 0.14 -7.23 -19.18
N GLY A 145 0.69 -8.41 -18.86
CA GLY A 145 1.96 -8.85 -19.40
C GLY A 145 3.16 -8.30 -18.63
N ASP A 146 4.34 -8.50 -19.18
CA ASP A 146 5.64 -8.04 -18.71
C ASP A 146 6.11 -6.77 -19.44
#